data_0969e971b218eeb390e804818c59b296
#
_entry.id   0969e971b218eeb390e804818c59b296
#
_cell.length_a   1.000
_cell.length_b   1.000
_cell.length_c   1.000
_cell.angle_alpha   90.00
_cell.angle_beta   90.00
_cell.angle_gamma   90.00
#
_symmetry.space_group_name_H-M   'P 1'
#
loop_
_entity.id
_entity.type
_entity.pdbx_description
1 polymer ?
#
loop_
_entity_poly.entity_id
_entity_poly.type
_entity_poly.pdbx_seq_one_letter_code
_entity_poly.pdbx_strand_id
1 'polypeptide(L)'
;MKSRLTLGLALIAALSTMARADVVTSPDAHEPVNLSVETAQLTNYYDSGRYMAGIAYVDARARRYIASQASGKKLALVLDIDETALSNWPEMAADHFAYFPHAPCALTGGKPTSPCGALAWDRLEGAPAIGPTLALYRFARAHGLTVFFITGRHEAERAVTAQNLIKAGYTGWSPGDLLMEPDDMHVPSAADFKAPERKWIEDKLGYTIVANVGDQWSDLAGGFAEGDFKLPDPFYHIP
;
A
#
# COMPACT_ATOMS: atom_id res chain seq x y z
N MET A 1 -53.57 66.16 54.16
CA MET A 1 -52.22 65.66 53.84
C MET A 1 -52.34 64.15 53.71
N LYS A 2 -52.27 63.59 52.48
CA LYS A 2 -52.41 62.17 52.22
C LYS A 2 -51.03 61.66 51.80
N SER A 3 -50.43 60.82 52.66
CA SER A 3 -49.20 60.13 52.40
C SER A 3 -49.47 58.92 51.49
N ARG A 4 -48.77 58.84 50.36
CA ARG A 4 -48.80 57.66 49.47
C ARG A 4 -47.56 56.80 49.77
N LEU A 5 -47.83 55.59 50.22
CA LEU A 5 -46.79 54.53 50.38
C LEU A 5 -46.63 53.85 49.05
N THR A 6 -45.43 53.95 48.46
CA THR A 6 -45.06 53.23 47.28
C THR A 6 -44.34 51.92 47.69
N LEU A 7 -44.98 50.79 47.36
CA LEU A 7 -44.44 49.47 47.58
C LEU A 7 -43.54 49.11 46.39
N GLY A 8 -42.23 49.04 46.62
CA GLY A 8 -41.25 48.56 45.57
C GLY A 8 -41.19 47.04 45.55
N LEU A 9 -41.54 46.46 44.44
CA LEU A 9 -41.40 45.02 44.18
C LEU A 9 -39.97 44.73 43.69
N ALA A 10 -39.17 44.11 44.54
CA ALA A 10 -37.84 43.64 44.16
C ALA A 10 -37.97 42.28 43.46
N LEU A 11 -37.67 42.26 42.15
CA LEU A 11 -37.64 41.06 41.35
C LEU A 11 -36.25 40.37 41.52
N ILE A 12 -36.21 39.30 42.32
CA ILE A 12 -34.98 38.46 42.46
C ILE A 12 -34.93 37.54 41.26
N ALA A 13 -34.05 37.84 40.29
CA ALA A 13 -33.72 36.94 39.21
C ALA A 13 -32.80 35.83 39.73
N ALA A 14 -33.33 34.64 39.93
CA ALA A 14 -32.53 33.45 40.20
C ALA A 14 -31.76 33.03 38.94
N LEU A 15 -30.48 33.36 38.86
CA LEU A 15 -29.58 32.75 37.85
C LEU A 15 -29.33 31.28 38.25
N SER A 16 -30.04 30.39 37.61
CA SER A 16 -29.69 28.96 37.64
C SER A 16 -28.40 28.75 36.84
N THR A 17 -27.27 28.67 37.54
CA THR A 17 -26.02 28.16 36.98
C THR A 17 -26.22 26.66 36.72
N MET A 18 -26.43 26.30 35.46
CA MET A 18 -26.32 24.89 35.07
C MET A 18 -24.86 24.48 35.33
N ALA A 19 -24.66 23.65 36.35
CA ALA A 19 -23.39 22.97 36.54
C ALA A 19 -23.14 22.10 35.34
N ARG A 20 -22.16 22.47 34.53
CA ARG A 20 -21.63 21.56 33.48
C ARG A 20 -20.97 20.40 34.21
N ALA A 21 -21.44 19.18 33.92
CA ALA A 21 -20.72 18.00 34.38
C ALA A 21 -19.31 18.02 33.78
N ASP A 22 -18.31 17.92 34.64
CA ASP A 22 -16.93 17.79 34.17
C ASP A 22 -16.79 16.51 33.37
N VAL A 23 -16.23 16.61 32.15
CA VAL A 23 -15.93 15.45 31.34
C VAL A 23 -14.69 14.78 31.94
N VAL A 24 -14.88 13.59 32.46
CA VAL A 24 -13.76 12.75 32.95
C VAL A 24 -13.19 12.00 31.75
N THR A 25 -11.91 12.22 31.46
CA THR A 25 -11.16 11.53 30.41
C THR A 25 -10.16 10.54 31.03
N SER A 26 -9.64 9.63 30.19
CA SER A 26 -8.52 8.75 30.58
C SER A 26 -7.31 9.58 31.02
N PRO A 27 -6.55 9.14 32.02
CA PRO A 27 -5.27 9.77 32.40
C PRO A 27 -4.18 9.50 31.37
N ASP A 28 -4.37 8.59 30.41
CA ASP A 28 -3.40 8.29 29.37
C ASP A 28 -3.41 9.39 28.28
N ALA A 29 -2.38 10.24 28.31
CA ALA A 29 -2.18 11.30 27.32
C ALA A 29 -1.72 10.79 25.94
N HIS A 30 -1.40 9.51 25.84
CA HIS A 30 -0.89 8.85 24.62
C HIS A 30 -1.88 7.82 24.06
N GLU A 31 -3.18 7.98 24.31
CA GLU A 31 -4.20 7.17 23.69
C GLU A 31 -3.99 7.14 22.16
N PRO A 32 -3.97 5.95 21.52
CA PRO A 32 -3.87 5.85 20.07
C PRO A 32 -4.99 6.63 19.36
N VAL A 33 -4.72 7.05 18.12
CA VAL A 33 -5.73 7.71 17.30
C VAL A 33 -6.94 6.78 17.12
N ASN A 34 -8.13 7.34 17.19
CA ASN A 34 -9.37 6.57 17.02
C ASN A 34 -9.37 5.92 15.62
N LEU A 35 -9.63 4.60 15.57
CA LEU A 35 -9.57 3.81 14.33
C LEU A 35 -10.41 4.40 13.20
N SER A 36 -11.63 4.90 13.50
CA SER A 36 -12.48 5.49 12.47
C SER A 36 -11.92 6.81 11.92
N VAL A 37 -11.20 7.58 12.74
CA VAL A 37 -10.50 8.79 12.29
C VAL A 37 -9.34 8.41 11.40
N GLU A 38 -8.55 7.41 11.79
CA GLU A 38 -7.41 6.92 10.99
C GLU A 38 -7.87 6.36 9.65
N THR A 39 -8.88 5.50 9.63
CA THR A 39 -9.48 4.97 8.40
C THR A 39 -9.94 6.08 7.45
N ALA A 40 -10.58 7.14 7.99
CA ALA A 40 -10.99 8.28 7.19
C ALA A 40 -9.78 9.06 6.62
N GLN A 41 -8.69 9.16 7.36
CA GLN A 41 -7.45 9.81 6.89
C GLN A 41 -6.79 9.01 5.77
N LEU A 42 -6.72 7.68 5.89
CA LEU A 42 -6.18 6.78 4.87
C LEU A 42 -7.01 6.87 3.58
N THR A 43 -8.33 6.81 3.69
CA THR A 43 -9.24 6.98 2.56
C THR A 43 -9.04 8.33 1.87
N ASN A 44 -8.98 9.42 2.64
CA ASN A 44 -8.72 10.75 2.08
C ASN A 44 -7.31 10.87 1.46
N TYR A 45 -6.31 10.18 1.99
CA TYR A 45 -4.95 10.16 1.42
C TYR A 45 -4.96 9.54 0.02
N TYR A 46 -5.71 8.47 -0.18
CA TYR A 46 -5.90 7.85 -1.48
C TYR A 46 -6.76 8.71 -2.41
N ASP A 47 -7.98 9.08 -1.99
CA ASP A 47 -8.98 9.76 -2.81
C ASP A 47 -8.55 11.17 -3.24
N SER A 48 -7.75 11.86 -2.43
CA SER A 48 -7.14 13.15 -2.80
C SER A 48 -6.03 13.04 -3.85
N GLY A 49 -5.63 11.84 -4.24
CA GLY A 49 -4.54 11.59 -5.19
C GLY A 49 -3.14 11.73 -4.59
N ARG A 50 -2.99 12.04 -3.30
CA ARG A 50 -1.67 12.18 -2.65
C ARG A 50 -0.89 10.87 -2.65
N TYR A 51 -1.56 9.74 -2.48
CA TYR A 51 -0.96 8.41 -2.56
C TYR A 51 -0.31 8.20 -3.94
N MET A 52 -1.07 8.34 -5.02
CA MET A 52 -0.55 8.18 -6.39
C MET A 52 0.52 9.22 -6.74
N ALA A 53 0.41 10.45 -6.24
CA ALA A 53 1.44 11.47 -6.43
C ALA A 53 2.76 11.10 -5.72
N GLY A 54 2.68 10.50 -4.53
CA GLY A 54 3.83 9.96 -3.80
C GLY A 54 4.53 8.85 -4.58
N ILE A 55 3.78 7.89 -5.10
CA ILE A 55 4.31 6.82 -5.95
C ILE A 55 4.98 7.42 -7.21
N ALA A 56 4.28 8.31 -7.91
CA ALA A 56 4.81 8.95 -9.11
C ALA A 56 6.13 9.71 -8.84
N TYR A 57 6.27 10.32 -7.67
CA TYR A 57 7.51 10.99 -7.27
C TYR A 57 8.68 10.00 -7.13
N VAL A 58 8.46 8.86 -6.45
CA VAL A 58 9.49 7.84 -6.25
C VAL A 58 9.86 7.18 -7.57
N ASP A 59 8.88 6.78 -8.37
CA ASP A 59 9.09 6.16 -9.69
C ASP A 59 9.83 7.09 -10.66
N ALA A 60 9.54 8.39 -10.62
CA ALA A 60 10.30 9.36 -11.40
C ALA A 60 11.78 9.45 -10.97
N ARG A 61 12.09 9.19 -9.70
CA ARG A 61 13.47 9.10 -9.22
C ARG A 61 14.14 7.82 -9.67
N ALA A 62 13.44 6.67 -9.55
CA ALA A 62 13.92 5.39 -10.09
C ALA A 62 14.19 5.48 -11.59
N ARG A 63 13.28 6.07 -12.35
CA ARG A 63 13.45 6.30 -13.79
C ARG A 63 14.69 7.12 -14.12
N ARG A 64 14.92 8.22 -13.40
CA ARG A 64 16.13 9.06 -13.61
C ARG A 64 17.39 8.29 -13.28
N TYR A 65 17.36 7.49 -12.20
CA TYR A 65 18.49 6.68 -11.81
C TYR A 65 18.81 5.63 -12.89
N ILE A 66 17.82 4.88 -13.35
CA ILE A 66 17.98 3.91 -14.45
C ILE A 66 18.54 4.57 -15.70
N ALA A 67 18.04 5.77 -16.08
CA ALA A 67 18.52 6.49 -17.26
C ALA A 67 19.98 6.93 -17.15
N SER A 68 20.52 7.07 -15.94
CA SER A 68 21.92 7.42 -15.71
C SER A 68 22.87 6.24 -15.74
N GLN A 69 22.35 4.99 -15.77
CA GLN A 69 23.19 3.78 -15.76
C GLN A 69 23.81 3.53 -17.14
N ALA A 70 25.03 3.01 -17.13
CA ALA A 70 25.75 2.72 -18.36
C ALA A 70 25.07 1.60 -19.16
N SER A 71 24.94 1.79 -20.49
CA SER A 71 24.52 0.76 -21.42
C SER A 71 25.59 -0.35 -21.56
N GLY A 72 25.18 -1.54 -21.99
CA GLY A 72 26.10 -2.66 -22.31
C GLY A 72 26.26 -3.70 -21.21
N LYS A 73 25.69 -3.51 -20.04
CA LYS A 73 25.55 -4.54 -19.00
C LYS A 73 24.18 -5.23 -19.13
N LYS A 74 24.08 -6.44 -18.58
CA LYS A 74 22.82 -7.15 -18.40
C LYS A 74 22.08 -6.53 -17.21
N LEU A 75 21.28 -5.48 -17.46
CA LEU A 75 20.63 -4.68 -16.42
C LEU A 75 19.23 -5.20 -16.09
N ALA A 76 18.84 -5.09 -14.83
CA ALA A 76 17.52 -5.46 -14.34
C ALA A 76 16.88 -4.36 -13.50
N LEU A 77 15.54 -4.33 -13.55
CA LEU A 77 14.66 -3.67 -12.57
C LEU A 77 13.95 -4.79 -11.80
N VAL A 78 13.88 -4.67 -10.49
CA VAL A 78 13.05 -5.51 -9.63
C VAL A 78 11.85 -4.71 -9.16
N LEU A 79 10.66 -5.29 -9.26
CA LEU A 79 9.41 -4.75 -8.75
C LEU A 79 8.77 -5.75 -7.80
N ASP A 80 8.28 -5.29 -6.68
CA ASP A 80 7.26 -6.00 -5.93
C ASP A 80 5.90 -5.92 -6.65
N ILE A 81 4.88 -6.65 -6.18
CA ILE A 81 3.56 -6.70 -6.83
C ILE A 81 2.52 -5.90 -6.06
N ASP A 82 2.23 -6.26 -4.79
CA ASP A 82 1.13 -5.71 -4.02
C ASP A 82 1.46 -4.28 -3.57
N GLU A 83 0.57 -3.33 -3.87
CA GLU A 83 0.77 -1.87 -3.68
C GLU A 83 2.04 -1.31 -4.35
N THR A 84 2.67 -2.11 -5.21
CA THR A 84 3.80 -1.71 -6.05
C THR A 84 3.45 -1.76 -7.53
N ALA A 85 3.25 -2.94 -8.11
CA ALA A 85 2.82 -3.09 -9.50
C ALA A 85 1.29 -3.07 -9.63
N LEU A 86 0.59 -3.75 -8.74
CA LEU A 86 -0.86 -3.87 -8.67
C LEU A 86 -1.40 -3.18 -7.42
N SER A 87 -2.61 -2.65 -7.50
CA SER A 87 -3.27 -2.03 -6.35
C SER A 87 -4.40 -2.91 -5.82
N ASN A 88 -4.32 -3.26 -4.54
CA ASN A 88 -5.39 -3.94 -3.80
C ASN A 88 -6.33 -2.94 -3.11
N TRP A 89 -6.21 -1.66 -3.42
CA TRP A 89 -7.09 -0.63 -2.89
C TRP A 89 -8.59 -0.96 -2.97
N PRO A 90 -9.11 -1.53 -4.08
CA PRO A 90 -10.54 -1.86 -4.14
C PRO A 90 -10.99 -2.82 -3.05
N GLU A 91 -10.17 -3.84 -2.73
CA GLU A 91 -10.42 -4.81 -1.66
C GLU A 91 -10.23 -4.17 -0.28
N MET A 92 -9.08 -3.53 -0.04
CA MET A 92 -8.78 -2.88 1.23
C MET A 92 -9.82 -1.83 1.63
N ALA A 93 -10.28 -1.01 0.67
CA ALA A 93 -11.31 -0.01 0.92
C ALA A 93 -12.68 -0.63 1.21
N ALA A 94 -13.04 -1.72 0.53
CA ALA A 94 -14.29 -2.45 0.78
C ALA A 94 -14.32 -3.02 2.21
N ASP A 95 -13.19 -3.47 2.71
CA ASP A 95 -13.04 -4.10 4.02
C ASP A 95 -12.63 -3.11 5.13
N HIS A 96 -12.62 -1.81 4.83
CA HIS A 96 -12.23 -0.78 5.80
C HIS A 96 -10.86 -1.06 6.44
N PHE A 97 -9.91 -1.55 5.63
CA PHE A 97 -8.55 -1.97 6.01
C PHE A 97 -8.47 -3.16 6.99
N ALA A 98 -9.57 -3.93 7.13
CA ALA A 98 -9.52 -5.20 7.83
C ALA A 98 -8.97 -6.29 6.90
N TYR A 99 -8.16 -7.20 7.43
CA TYR A 99 -7.56 -8.27 6.65
C TYR A 99 -8.33 -9.58 6.82
N PHE A 100 -8.84 -10.12 5.71
CA PHE A 100 -9.57 -11.39 5.64
C PHE A 100 -8.86 -12.34 4.67
N PRO A 101 -7.92 -13.19 5.12
CA PRO A 101 -7.15 -14.04 4.19
C PRO A 101 -8.02 -15.04 3.41
N HIS A 102 -9.07 -15.59 4.02
CA HIS A 102 -9.85 -16.71 3.47
C HIS A 102 -11.35 -16.43 3.28
N ALA A 103 -11.81 -15.19 3.45
CA ALA A 103 -13.21 -14.86 3.19
C ALA A 103 -13.53 -15.02 1.68
N PRO A 104 -14.79 -15.30 1.31
CA PRO A 104 -15.19 -15.21 -0.09
C PRO A 104 -15.12 -13.77 -0.57
N CYS A 105 -14.88 -13.58 -1.88
CA CYS A 105 -14.95 -12.29 -2.52
C CYS A 105 -15.68 -12.42 -3.87
N ALA A 106 -16.52 -11.46 -4.19
CA ALA A 106 -17.17 -11.36 -5.50
C ALA A 106 -17.28 -9.89 -5.91
N LEU A 107 -17.45 -9.64 -7.21
CA LEU A 107 -17.67 -8.29 -7.71
C LEU A 107 -19.17 -8.04 -7.87
N THR A 108 -19.66 -6.95 -7.27
CA THR A 108 -21.02 -6.46 -7.46
C THR A 108 -20.95 -5.04 -8.01
N GLY A 109 -21.43 -4.86 -9.23
CA GLY A 109 -21.31 -3.56 -9.91
C GLY A 109 -19.86 -3.12 -10.12
N GLY A 110 -18.93 -4.06 -10.27
CA GLY A 110 -17.50 -3.79 -10.46
C GLY A 110 -16.73 -3.49 -9.17
N LYS A 111 -17.37 -3.60 -8.00
CA LYS A 111 -16.73 -3.39 -6.69
C LYS A 111 -16.70 -4.69 -5.89
N PRO A 112 -15.65 -4.95 -5.12
CA PRO A 112 -15.59 -6.09 -4.21
C PRO A 112 -16.72 -6.06 -3.18
N THR A 113 -17.22 -7.24 -2.82
CA THR A 113 -18.10 -7.40 -1.65
C THR A 113 -17.27 -7.30 -0.36
N SER A 114 -17.90 -6.97 0.78
CA SER A 114 -17.27 -7.05 2.10
C SER A 114 -17.99 -8.12 2.93
N PRO A 115 -17.23 -9.04 3.57
CA PRO A 115 -15.78 -9.18 3.49
C PRO A 115 -15.31 -9.68 2.11
N CYS A 116 -14.12 -9.25 1.71
CA CYS A 116 -13.42 -9.73 0.52
C CYS A 116 -12.09 -10.35 0.95
N GLY A 117 -11.96 -11.67 0.85
CA GLY A 117 -10.73 -12.34 1.24
C GLY A 117 -9.60 -12.09 0.25
N ALA A 118 -8.38 -11.84 0.75
CA ALA A 118 -7.21 -11.54 -0.07
C ALA A 118 -6.97 -12.62 -1.15
N LEU A 119 -6.96 -13.92 -0.77
CA LEU A 119 -6.80 -15.01 -1.74
C LEU A 119 -7.96 -15.11 -2.76
N ALA A 120 -9.16 -14.72 -2.37
CA ALA A 120 -10.30 -14.71 -3.29
C ALA A 120 -10.25 -13.49 -4.20
N TRP A 121 -9.77 -12.35 -3.72
CA TRP A 121 -9.49 -11.16 -4.52
C TRP A 121 -8.45 -11.44 -5.61
N ASP A 122 -7.34 -12.07 -5.26
CA ASP A 122 -6.31 -12.44 -6.23
C ASP A 122 -6.83 -13.33 -7.34
N ARG A 123 -7.71 -14.30 -7.01
CA ARG A 123 -8.36 -15.18 -7.99
C ARG A 123 -9.35 -14.47 -8.92
N LEU A 124 -9.84 -13.28 -8.54
CA LEU A 124 -10.64 -12.44 -9.44
C LEU A 124 -9.79 -11.73 -10.49
N GLU A 125 -8.46 -11.67 -10.30
CA GLU A 125 -7.51 -11.02 -11.21
C GLU A 125 -7.94 -9.58 -11.53
N GLY A 126 -8.53 -8.92 -10.52
CA GLY A 126 -9.19 -7.62 -10.64
C GLY A 126 -8.32 -6.44 -10.21
N ALA A 127 -7.13 -6.69 -9.65
CA ALA A 127 -6.25 -5.63 -9.17
C ALA A 127 -5.75 -4.77 -10.35
N PRO A 128 -6.04 -3.45 -10.38
CA PRO A 128 -5.59 -2.57 -11.43
C PRO A 128 -4.10 -2.27 -11.32
N ALA A 129 -3.47 -1.89 -12.43
CA ALA A 129 -2.10 -1.40 -12.40
C ALA A 129 -1.98 -0.11 -11.58
N ILE A 130 -0.90 0.02 -10.81
CA ILE A 130 -0.42 1.30 -10.31
C ILE A 130 0.21 2.05 -11.49
N GLY A 131 -0.48 3.07 -11.98
CA GLY A 131 -0.16 3.75 -13.24
C GLY A 131 1.29 4.25 -13.34
N PRO A 132 1.82 4.95 -12.33
CA PRO A 132 3.23 5.39 -12.33
C PRO A 132 4.21 4.22 -12.46
N THR A 133 4.02 3.14 -11.70
CA THR A 133 4.88 1.95 -11.74
C THR A 133 4.79 1.22 -13.09
N LEU A 134 3.59 1.14 -13.68
CA LEU A 134 3.45 0.62 -15.04
C LEU A 134 4.22 1.49 -16.06
N ALA A 135 4.24 2.80 -15.89
CA ALA A 135 5.03 3.69 -16.74
C ALA A 135 6.55 3.48 -16.53
N LEU A 136 7.00 3.26 -15.29
CA LEU A 136 8.39 2.89 -14.98
C LEU A 136 8.76 1.54 -15.62
N TYR A 137 7.90 0.53 -15.49
CA TYR A 137 8.06 -0.77 -16.13
C TYR A 137 8.29 -0.64 -17.65
N ARG A 138 7.39 0.08 -18.32
CA ARG A 138 7.49 0.30 -19.78
C ARG A 138 8.75 1.04 -20.17
N PHE A 139 9.14 2.03 -19.37
CA PHE A 139 10.38 2.76 -19.56
C PHE A 139 11.60 1.84 -19.44
N ALA A 140 11.69 1.02 -18.39
CA ALA A 140 12.80 0.08 -18.19
C ALA A 140 12.90 -0.91 -19.36
N ARG A 141 11.77 -1.48 -19.78
CA ARG A 141 11.71 -2.40 -20.93
C ARG A 141 12.18 -1.73 -22.23
N ALA A 142 11.75 -0.50 -22.49
CA ALA A 142 12.15 0.26 -23.67
C ALA A 142 13.66 0.61 -23.68
N HIS A 143 14.31 0.61 -22.50
CA HIS A 143 15.75 0.80 -22.34
C HIS A 143 16.54 -0.52 -22.25
N GLY A 144 15.92 -1.64 -22.57
CA GLY A 144 16.58 -2.94 -22.66
C GLY A 144 16.80 -3.64 -21.31
N LEU A 145 16.20 -3.15 -20.21
CA LEU A 145 16.26 -3.83 -18.93
C LEU A 145 15.31 -5.04 -18.94
N THR A 146 15.77 -6.14 -18.31
CA THR A 146 14.85 -7.19 -17.87
C THR A 146 14.16 -6.72 -16.60
N VAL A 147 12.85 -6.99 -16.49
CA VAL A 147 12.12 -6.67 -15.25
C VAL A 147 11.71 -7.96 -14.58
N PHE A 148 12.15 -8.13 -13.34
CA PHE A 148 11.74 -9.22 -12.46
C PHE A 148 10.67 -8.73 -11.50
N PHE A 149 9.69 -9.60 -11.24
CA PHE A 149 8.73 -9.42 -10.15
C PHE A 149 9.12 -10.37 -9.01
N ILE A 150 9.25 -9.83 -7.78
CA ILE A 150 9.52 -10.64 -6.58
C ILE A 150 8.43 -10.33 -5.56
N THR A 151 7.58 -11.32 -5.26
CA THR A 151 6.38 -11.13 -4.42
C THR A 151 6.30 -12.16 -3.30
N GLY A 152 5.75 -11.75 -2.15
CA GLY A 152 5.37 -12.67 -1.08
C GLY A 152 4.12 -13.51 -1.37
N ARG A 153 3.47 -13.34 -2.53
CA ARG A 153 2.41 -14.27 -2.95
C ARG A 153 2.98 -15.66 -3.14
N HIS A 154 2.23 -16.67 -2.74
CA HIS A 154 2.68 -18.06 -2.81
C HIS A 154 2.65 -18.63 -4.21
N GLU A 155 3.49 -19.63 -4.45
CA GLU A 155 3.64 -20.30 -5.76
C GLU A 155 2.30 -20.87 -6.29
N ALA A 156 1.41 -21.34 -5.40
CA ALA A 156 0.07 -21.79 -5.75
C ALA A 156 -0.80 -20.72 -6.44
N GLU A 157 -0.46 -19.44 -6.30
CA GLU A 157 -1.16 -18.31 -6.91
C GLU A 157 -0.53 -17.82 -8.21
N ARG A 158 0.53 -18.49 -8.70
CA ARG A 158 1.30 -18.06 -9.88
C ARG A 158 0.44 -17.77 -11.10
N ALA A 159 -0.50 -18.66 -11.42
CA ALA A 159 -1.31 -18.53 -12.61
C ALA A 159 -2.20 -17.26 -12.59
N VAL A 160 -2.89 -17.03 -11.48
CA VAL A 160 -3.79 -15.87 -11.31
C VAL A 160 -2.98 -14.57 -11.19
N THR A 161 -1.84 -14.58 -10.52
CA THR A 161 -0.94 -13.42 -10.39
C THR A 161 -0.39 -13.03 -11.76
N ALA A 162 0.13 -14.00 -12.54
CA ALA A 162 0.62 -13.75 -13.89
C ALA A 162 -0.48 -13.20 -14.81
N GLN A 163 -1.69 -13.76 -14.72
CA GLN A 163 -2.81 -13.29 -15.52
C GLN A 163 -3.25 -11.88 -15.13
N ASN A 164 -3.27 -11.56 -13.84
CA ASN A 164 -3.59 -10.21 -13.40
C ASN A 164 -2.53 -9.18 -13.87
N LEU A 165 -1.23 -9.49 -13.77
CA LEU A 165 -0.18 -8.64 -14.31
C LEU A 165 -0.37 -8.36 -15.81
N ILE A 166 -0.67 -9.40 -16.60
CA ILE A 166 -0.92 -9.26 -18.04
C ILE A 166 -2.14 -8.37 -18.31
N LYS A 167 -3.26 -8.60 -17.62
CA LYS A 167 -4.49 -7.78 -17.72
C LYS A 167 -4.23 -6.32 -17.34
N ALA A 168 -3.40 -6.09 -16.34
CA ALA A 168 -3.00 -4.77 -15.88
C ALA A 168 -2.04 -4.05 -16.84
N GLY A 169 -1.50 -4.75 -17.85
CA GLY A 169 -0.67 -4.17 -18.90
C GLY A 169 0.84 -4.38 -18.72
N TYR A 170 1.25 -5.21 -17.77
CA TYR A 170 2.62 -5.69 -17.64
C TYR A 170 2.82 -6.87 -18.60
N THR A 171 3.41 -6.62 -19.77
CA THR A 171 3.56 -7.60 -20.84
C THR A 171 4.99 -7.69 -21.34
N GLY A 172 5.37 -8.83 -21.89
CA GLY A 172 6.70 -9.04 -22.50
C GLY A 172 7.79 -9.46 -21.52
N TRP A 173 7.45 -9.86 -20.31
CA TRP A 173 8.30 -10.58 -19.37
C TRP A 173 8.17 -12.09 -19.61
N SER A 174 9.11 -12.88 -19.11
CA SER A 174 9.13 -14.34 -19.23
C SER A 174 8.64 -15.00 -17.94
N PRO A 175 8.06 -16.22 -17.98
CA PRO A 175 7.58 -16.89 -16.76
C PRO A 175 8.65 -17.01 -15.64
N GLY A 176 9.94 -17.10 -16.00
CA GLY A 176 11.04 -17.11 -15.05
C GLY A 176 11.40 -15.76 -14.45
N ASP A 177 10.78 -14.67 -14.92
CA ASP A 177 10.98 -13.33 -14.37
C ASP A 177 9.99 -13.03 -13.21
N LEU A 178 9.06 -13.95 -12.92
CA LEU A 178 8.16 -13.88 -11.77
C LEU A 178 8.64 -14.84 -10.68
N LEU A 179 9.10 -14.30 -9.57
CA LEU A 179 9.63 -15.03 -8.42
C LEU A 179 8.63 -14.92 -7.27
N MET A 180 8.13 -16.05 -6.82
CA MET A 180 7.05 -16.15 -5.83
C MET A 180 7.51 -16.97 -4.64
N GLU A 181 6.97 -16.69 -3.46
CA GLU A 181 7.30 -17.44 -2.26
C GLU A 181 6.85 -18.91 -2.39
N PRO A 182 7.72 -19.89 -2.15
CA PRO A 182 7.34 -21.30 -2.14
C PRO A 182 6.24 -21.59 -1.11
N ASP A 183 5.29 -22.47 -1.45
CA ASP A 183 4.13 -22.78 -0.62
C ASP A 183 4.48 -23.38 0.76
N ASP A 184 5.62 -24.01 0.88
CA ASP A 184 6.15 -24.62 2.10
C ASP A 184 7.17 -23.72 2.85
N MET A 185 7.43 -22.53 2.33
CA MET A 185 8.32 -21.56 2.97
C MET A 185 7.53 -20.76 4.02
N HIS A 186 8.11 -20.64 5.21
CA HIS A 186 7.61 -19.80 6.28
C HIS A 186 8.78 -18.98 6.82
N VAL A 187 8.87 -17.75 6.39
CA VAL A 187 9.96 -16.83 6.78
C VAL A 187 9.48 -15.80 7.81
N PRO A 188 10.34 -15.39 8.74
CA PRO A 188 10.01 -14.36 9.71
C PRO A 188 9.76 -12.98 9.08
N SER A 189 10.37 -12.72 7.92
CA SER A 189 10.27 -11.48 7.18
C SER A 189 10.27 -11.75 5.69
N ALA A 190 9.52 -10.97 4.92
CA ALA A 190 9.55 -11.05 3.46
C ALA A 190 10.98 -10.80 2.89
N ALA A 191 11.82 -10.08 3.60
CA ALA A 191 13.24 -9.90 3.24
C ALA A 191 14.02 -11.23 3.19
N ASP A 192 13.65 -12.21 4.03
CA ASP A 192 14.33 -13.52 4.10
C ASP A 192 14.07 -14.37 2.85
N PHE A 193 13.03 -14.05 2.09
CA PHE A 193 12.78 -14.59 0.75
C PHE A 193 13.32 -13.66 -0.35
N LYS A 194 12.97 -12.38 -0.33
CA LYS A 194 13.22 -11.46 -1.45
C LYS A 194 14.70 -11.13 -1.67
N ALA A 195 15.50 -11.01 -0.60
CA ALA A 195 16.93 -10.74 -0.73
C ALA A 195 17.72 -11.91 -1.36
N PRO A 196 17.50 -13.19 -0.96
CA PRO A 196 18.06 -14.34 -1.68
C PRO A 196 17.70 -14.39 -3.17
N GLU A 197 16.46 -14.03 -3.55
CA GLU A 197 16.04 -14.01 -4.94
C GLU A 197 16.78 -12.91 -5.74
N ARG A 198 16.94 -11.71 -5.17
CA ARG A 198 17.77 -10.67 -5.80
C ARG A 198 19.22 -11.13 -5.95
N LYS A 199 19.79 -11.78 -4.91
CA LYS A 199 21.11 -12.37 -4.98
C LYS A 199 21.23 -13.42 -6.10
N TRP A 200 20.22 -14.26 -6.26
CA TRP A 200 20.19 -15.27 -7.31
C TRP A 200 20.15 -14.62 -8.69
N ILE A 201 19.38 -13.56 -8.90
CA ILE A 201 19.35 -12.80 -10.16
C ILE A 201 20.73 -12.26 -10.50
N GLU A 202 21.48 -11.73 -9.54
CA GLU A 202 22.82 -11.20 -9.77
C GLU A 202 23.85 -12.33 -9.97
N ASP A 203 23.95 -13.27 -9.04
CA ASP A 203 25.01 -14.28 -9.00
C ASP A 203 24.85 -15.38 -10.05
N LYS A 204 23.60 -15.78 -10.33
CA LYS A 204 23.33 -16.93 -11.22
C LYS A 204 22.87 -16.51 -12.60
N LEU A 205 22.05 -15.47 -12.70
CA LEU A 205 21.59 -14.99 -13.98
C LEU A 205 22.52 -13.93 -14.58
N GLY A 206 23.43 -13.36 -13.79
CA GLY A 206 24.45 -12.40 -14.21
C GLY A 206 23.87 -11.03 -14.56
N TYR A 207 22.73 -10.64 -13.96
CA TYR A 207 22.21 -9.28 -14.08
C TYR A 207 22.86 -8.36 -13.05
N THR A 208 22.84 -7.07 -13.32
CA THR A 208 23.01 -6.02 -12.32
C THR A 208 21.63 -5.44 -12.05
N ILE A 209 21.12 -5.57 -10.84
CA ILE A 209 19.86 -4.96 -10.43
C ILE A 209 20.12 -3.48 -10.17
N VAL A 210 19.81 -2.62 -11.16
CA VAL A 210 20.05 -1.19 -11.04
C VAL A 210 19.01 -0.49 -10.18
N ALA A 211 17.80 -1.04 -10.11
CA ALA A 211 16.73 -0.48 -9.27
C ALA A 211 15.88 -1.62 -8.70
N ASN A 212 15.54 -1.50 -7.42
CA ASN A 212 14.61 -2.34 -6.70
C ASN A 212 13.53 -1.45 -6.11
N VAL A 213 12.27 -1.71 -6.41
CA VAL A 213 11.11 -0.88 -6.05
C VAL A 213 10.11 -1.72 -5.30
N GLY A 214 9.68 -1.25 -4.13
CA GLY A 214 8.70 -1.91 -3.29
C GLY A 214 8.03 -0.95 -2.32
N ASP A 215 6.87 -1.31 -1.82
CA ASP A 215 6.07 -0.52 -0.87
C ASP A 215 6.35 -0.89 0.59
N GLN A 216 7.02 -2.01 0.86
CA GLN A 216 7.46 -2.40 2.20
C GLN A 216 8.97 -2.26 2.38
N TRP A 217 9.43 -2.02 3.61
CA TRP A 217 10.86 -2.01 3.90
C TRP A 217 11.51 -3.39 3.71
N SER A 218 10.73 -4.45 3.94
CA SER A 218 11.15 -5.84 3.70
C SER A 218 11.44 -6.14 2.23
N ASP A 219 10.82 -5.42 1.28
CA ASP A 219 11.13 -5.53 -0.15
C ASP A 219 12.54 -5.06 -0.48
N LEU A 220 13.05 -4.11 0.30
CA LEU A 220 14.30 -3.42 0.02
C LEU A 220 15.45 -3.91 0.88
N ALA A 221 15.16 -4.55 2.01
CA ALA A 221 16.16 -5.03 2.95
C ALA A 221 17.01 -6.16 2.36
N GLY A 222 18.26 -6.29 2.86
CA GLY A 222 19.17 -7.39 2.51
C GLY A 222 20.07 -7.14 1.30
N GLY A 223 19.97 -5.98 0.64
CA GLY A 223 20.86 -5.57 -0.46
C GLY A 223 20.57 -6.24 -1.81
N PHE A 224 21.61 -6.39 -2.64
CA PHE A 224 21.53 -6.90 -4.01
C PHE A 224 20.67 -6.03 -4.93
N ALA A 225 20.92 -4.71 -4.87
CA ALA A 225 20.47 -3.71 -5.84
C ALA A 225 21.37 -2.47 -5.72
N GLU A 226 21.62 -1.77 -6.81
CA GLU A 226 22.40 -0.51 -6.80
C GLU A 226 21.59 0.65 -6.23
N GLY A 227 20.25 0.63 -6.35
CA GLY A 227 19.35 1.63 -5.80
C GLY A 227 18.04 1.05 -5.35
N ASP A 228 17.61 1.39 -4.12
CA ASP A 228 16.35 1.02 -3.54
C ASP A 228 15.37 2.19 -3.54
N PHE A 229 14.13 1.94 -3.92
CA PHE A 229 13.08 2.95 -4.09
C PHE A 229 11.82 2.53 -3.32
N LYS A 230 11.63 3.13 -2.13
CA LYS A 230 10.50 2.86 -1.24
C LYS A 230 9.27 3.66 -1.67
N LEU A 231 8.24 2.96 -2.13
CA LEU A 231 6.92 3.54 -2.38
C LEU A 231 6.18 3.84 -1.07
N PRO A 232 5.30 4.84 -1.03
CA PRO A 232 4.44 5.03 0.14
C PRO A 232 3.45 3.88 0.25
N ASP A 233 3.31 3.33 1.44
CA ASP A 233 2.20 2.47 1.83
C ASP A 233 1.86 2.68 3.30
N PRO A 234 0.76 3.38 3.62
CA PRO A 234 0.28 3.53 4.98
C PRO A 234 -0.83 2.55 5.35
N PHE A 235 -1.16 1.57 4.50
CA PHE A 235 -2.37 0.78 4.62
C PHE A 235 -2.16 -0.50 5.43
N TYR A 236 -0.98 -1.12 5.30
CA TYR A 236 -0.59 -2.32 6.06
C TYR A 236 0.93 -2.38 6.25
N HIS A 237 1.38 -3.36 7.01
CA HIS A 237 2.80 -3.58 7.26
C HIS A 237 3.15 -5.07 7.11
N ILE A 238 4.17 -5.34 6.29
CA ILE A 238 4.80 -6.65 6.14
C ILE A 238 6.22 -6.58 6.72
N PRO A 239 6.51 -7.37 7.78
CA PRO A 239 7.80 -7.35 8.46
C PRO A 239 8.96 -7.91 7.63
#